data_15e6851d63db738166213c601b8fb43b
#
_entry.id   15e6851d63db738166213c601b8fb43b
#
_cell.length_a   1.000
_cell.length_b   1.000
_cell.length_c   1.000
_cell.angle_alpha   90.00
_cell.angle_beta   90.00
_cell.angle_gamma   90.00
#
_symmetry.space_group_name_H-M   'P 1'
#
loop_
_entity.id
_entity.type
_entity.pdbx_description
1 polymer ?
#
loop_
_entity_poly.entity_id
_entity_poly.type
_entity_poly.pdbx_seq_one_letter_code
_entity_poly.pdbx_strand_id
1 'polypeptide(L)'
;MQHLSIDIETRSSVNIAKSGAYKYAQSEDFEILMFSYKLNDLPVQLVVLKQGEKIPPYIVGLLNDENCIKHAYNAAFEWYCLNQAGYKTNISQWRCTMFHATYLGLPAGLSMTGNAIGIADDKKKLTTGNRLIQFFSVPCKPTKTNGGRTWNDPYHDLDKWKLYCEYNMQDVEAEYTIYQHLKAFEVP
;
A
#
# COMPACT_ATOMS: atom_id res chain seq x y z
N MET A 1 -18.77 -4.52 13.87
CA MET A 1 -17.93 -3.51 13.18
C MET A 1 -17.00 -4.26 12.24
N GLN A 2 -16.84 -3.84 11.00
CA GLN A 2 -15.96 -4.48 10.04
C GLN A 2 -14.60 -3.77 10.03
N HIS A 3 -13.55 -4.52 9.73
CA HIS A 3 -12.18 -4.04 9.63
C HIS A 3 -11.63 -4.40 8.26
N LEU A 4 -11.05 -3.41 7.58
CA LEU A 4 -10.52 -3.55 6.24
C LEU A 4 -9.05 -3.07 6.25
N SER A 5 -8.10 -3.99 6.28
CA SER A 5 -6.68 -3.69 6.09
C SER A 5 -6.38 -3.53 4.61
N ILE A 6 -5.63 -2.49 4.25
CA ILE A 6 -5.40 -2.08 2.86
C ILE A 6 -3.93 -1.73 2.68
N ASP A 7 -3.40 -2.10 1.52
CA ASP A 7 -2.15 -1.60 0.98
C ASP A 7 -2.28 -1.36 -0.53
N ILE A 8 -1.66 -0.31 -1.04
CA ILE A 8 -1.71 0.05 -2.45
C ILE A 8 -0.31 0.30 -3.00
N GLU A 9 -0.10 -0.13 -4.23
CA GLU A 9 1.08 0.28 -4.99
C GLU A 9 0.66 1.29 -6.06
N THR A 10 1.45 2.35 -6.18
CA THR A 10 1.10 3.50 -7.02
C THR A 10 2.29 3.93 -7.86
N ARG A 11 2.05 4.79 -8.86
CA ARG A 11 3.11 5.51 -9.56
C ARG A 11 2.75 6.97 -9.78
N SER A 12 3.76 7.82 -9.83
CA SER A 12 3.66 9.24 -10.17
C SER A 12 5.05 9.77 -10.54
N SER A 13 5.11 10.73 -11.45
CA SER A 13 6.36 11.44 -11.78
C SER A 13 6.82 12.37 -10.65
N VAL A 14 5.94 12.69 -9.71
CA VAL A 14 6.26 13.52 -8.55
C VAL A 14 7.05 12.70 -7.53
N ASN A 15 8.20 13.23 -7.09
CA ASN A 15 9.01 12.58 -6.07
C ASN A 15 8.37 12.73 -4.69
N ILE A 16 7.82 11.64 -4.16
CA ILE A 16 7.11 11.62 -2.88
C ILE A 16 7.97 12.08 -1.70
N ALA A 17 9.27 11.73 -1.68
CA ALA A 17 10.17 12.11 -0.59
C ALA A 17 10.40 13.62 -0.51
N LYS A 18 10.29 14.33 -1.64
CA LYS A 18 10.46 15.79 -1.72
C LYS A 18 9.14 16.55 -1.53
N SER A 19 8.03 15.97 -1.98
CA SER A 19 6.77 16.70 -2.11
C SER A 19 5.65 16.23 -1.17
N GLY A 20 5.82 15.07 -0.54
CA GLY A 20 4.82 14.44 0.31
C GLY A 20 3.70 13.76 -0.47
N ALA A 21 2.92 12.92 0.21
CA ALA A 21 1.88 12.08 -0.37
C ALA A 21 0.77 12.88 -1.06
N TYR A 22 0.39 14.03 -0.52
CA TYR A 22 -0.65 14.89 -1.08
C TYR A 22 -0.32 15.35 -2.50
N LYS A 23 0.85 15.99 -2.71
CA LYS A 23 1.27 16.43 -4.04
C LYS A 23 1.58 15.27 -4.98
N TYR A 24 2.09 14.16 -4.45
CA TYR A 24 2.32 12.95 -5.19
C TYR A 24 1.03 12.41 -5.83
N ALA A 25 -0.03 12.31 -5.04
CA ALA A 25 -1.33 11.82 -5.50
C ALA A 25 -2.04 12.80 -6.47
N GLN A 26 -1.72 14.09 -6.42
CA GLN A 26 -2.31 15.10 -7.33
C GLN A 26 -1.63 15.21 -8.70
N SER A 27 -0.57 14.45 -8.95
CA SER A 27 0.08 14.45 -10.26
C SER A 27 -0.88 14.00 -11.36
N GLU A 28 -0.79 14.62 -12.53
CA GLU A 28 -1.62 14.26 -13.70
C GLU A 28 -1.40 12.80 -14.14
N ASP A 29 -0.21 12.25 -13.90
CA ASP A 29 0.16 10.89 -14.23
C ASP A 29 0.07 9.93 -13.03
N PHE A 30 -0.56 10.37 -11.93
CA PHE A 30 -0.79 9.51 -10.78
C PHE A 30 -1.71 8.34 -11.14
N GLU A 31 -1.29 7.14 -10.76
CA GLU A 31 -2.05 5.91 -11.01
C GLU A 31 -1.88 4.94 -9.84
N ILE A 32 -2.96 4.32 -9.40
CA ILE A 32 -2.91 3.16 -8.50
C ILE A 32 -2.72 1.92 -9.36
N LEU A 33 -1.61 1.20 -9.15
CA LEU A 33 -1.24 0.02 -9.93
C LEU A 33 -1.98 -1.23 -9.44
N MET A 34 -2.06 -1.38 -8.12
CA MET A 34 -2.74 -2.50 -7.48
C MET A 34 -3.27 -2.11 -6.10
N PHE A 35 -4.25 -2.85 -5.64
CA PHE A 35 -4.96 -2.67 -4.40
C PHE A 35 -5.09 -4.03 -3.73
N SER A 36 -4.40 -4.24 -2.63
CA SER A 36 -4.57 -5.43 -1.79
C SER A 36 -5.38 -5.11 -0.55
N TYR A 37 -6.20 -6.05 -0.13
CA TYR A 37 -7.04 -5.88 1.06
C TYR A 37 -7.29 -7.18 1.82
N LYS A 38 -7.52 -7.05 3.11
CA LYS A 38 -7.97 -8.10 3.99
C LYS A 38 -9.21 -7.64 4.76
N LEU A 39 -10.33 -8.32 4.55
CA LEU A 39 -11.57 -8.04 5.27
C LEU A 39 -11.67 -8.95 6.48
N ASN A 40 -11.59 -8.37 7.68
CA ASN A 40 -11.55 -9.09 8.95
C ASN A 40 -10.46 -10.18 8.90
N ASP A 41 -10.82 -11.45 9.23
CA ASP A 41 -9.91 -12.59 9.25
C ASP A 41 -9.87 -13.36 7.92
N LEU A 42 -10.51 -12.86 6.85
CA LEU A 42 -10.50 -13.51 5.55
C LEU A 42 -9.12 -13.43 4.89
N PRO A 43 -8.80 -14.33 3.95
CA PRO A 43 -7.55 -14.26 3.21
C PRO A 43 -7.36 -12.93 2.47
N VAL A 44 -6.12 -12.47 2.36
CA VAL A 44 -5.77 -11.29 1.56
C VAL A 44 -6.19 -11.50 0.10
N GLN A 45 -6.78 -10.47 -0.48
CA GLN A 45 -7.17 -10.41 -1.89
C GLN A 45 -6.37 -9.32 -2.59
N LEU A 46 -6.09 -9.52 -3.86
CA LEU A 46 -5.40 -8.58 -4.73
C LEU A 46 -6.31 -8.17 -5.88
N VAL A 47 -6.30 -6.89 -6.22
CA VAL A 47 -6.93 -6.31 -7.41
C VAL A 47 -5.86 -5.59 -8.22
N VAL A 48 -5.59 -6.07 -9.43
CA VAL A 48 -4.56 -5.51 -10.31
C VAL A 48 -5.18 -4.45 -11.24
N LEU A 49 -5.32 -3.23 -10.71
CA LEU A 49 -5.96 -2.11 -11.42
C LEU A 49 -5.23 -1.78 -12.73
N LYS A 50 -3.89 -1.88 -12.73
CA LYS A 50 -3.05 -1.66 -13.91
C LYS A 50 -3.36 -2.61 -15.07
N GLN A 51 -3.94 -3.76 -14.80
CA GLN A 51 -4.35 -4.74 -15.80
C GLN A 51 -5.86 -4.70 -16.11
N GLY A 52 -6.55 -3.66 -15.65
CA GLY A 52 -7.96 -3.42 -15.95
C GLY A 52 -8.95 -4.05 -14.97
N GLU A 53 -8.47 -4.69 -13.91
CA GLU A 53 -9.34 -5.16 -12.83
C GLU A 53 -9.97 -3.97 -12.09
N LYS A 54 -11.08 -4.22 -11.41
CA LYS A 54 -11.79 -3.20 -10.62
C LYS A 54 -11.97 -3.67 -9.19
N ILE A 55 -11.84 -2.75 -8.26
CA ILE A 55 -12.17 -3.04 -6.85
C ILE A 55 -13.62 -3.52 -6.79
N PRO A 56 -13.89 -4.67 -6.16
CA PRO A 56 -15.23 -5.22 -6.07
C PRO A 56 -16.23 -4.20 -5.48
N PRO A 57 -17.44 -4.09 -6.02
CA PRO A 57 -18.43 -3.10 -5.55
C PRO A 57 -18.71 -3.14 -4.05
N TYR A 58 -18.70 -4.33 -3.45
CA TYR A 58 -18.90 -4.49 -2.01
C TYR A 58 -17.73 -3.89 -1.20
N ILE A 59 -16.48 -3.99 -1.69
CA ILE A 59 -15.31 -3.34 -1.05
C ILE A 59 -15.39 -1.82 -1.22
N VAL A 60 -15.79 -1.34 -2.40
CA VAL A 60 -16.06 0.10 -2.59
C VAL A 60 -17.13 0.59 -1.62
N GLY A 61 -18.17 -0.21 -1.39
CA GLY A 61 -19.17 0.06 -0.35
C GLY A 61 -18.55 0.20 1.04
N LEU A 62 -17.65 -0.73 1.42
CA LEU A 62 -16.96 -0.69 2.71
C LEU A 62 -16.01 0.49 2.86
N LEU A 63 -15.35 0.93 1.79
CA LEU A 63 -14.53 2.15 1.81
C LEU A 63 -15.35 3.38 2.21
N ASN A 64 -16.63 3.44 1.83
CA ASN A 64 -17.53 4.55 2.14
C ASN A 64 -18.38 4.31 3.41
N ASP A 65 -18.40 3.10 3.96
CA ASP A 65 -19.21 2.76 5.13
C ASP A 65 -18.58 3.32 6.40
N GLU A 66 -19.37 4.09 7.17
CA GLU A 66 -18.97 4.64 8.46
C GLU A 66 -18.76 3.58 9.55
N ASN A 67 -19.35 2.41 9.39
CA ASN A 67 -19.21 1.28 10.32
C ASN A 67 -18.03 0.35 9.96
N CYS A 68 -17.29 0.66 8.91
CA CYS A 68 -16.07 -0.06 8.54
C CYS A 68 -14.83 0.76 8.90
N ILE A 69 -13.96 0.20 9.73
CA ILE A 69 -12.66 0.79 10.07
C ILE A 69 -11.63 0.34 9.03
N LYS A 70 -10.94 1.30 8.41
CA LYS A 70 -9.87 1.06 7.46
C LYS A 70 -8.53 1.10 8.19
N HIS A 71 -7.66 0.16 7.91
CA HIS A 71 -6.31 0.06 8.46
C HIS A 71 -5.30 0.09 7.34
N ALA A 72 -4.20 0.79 7.56
CA ALA A 72 -3.02 0.73 6.69
C ALA A 72 -1.76 1.06 7.48
N TYR A 73 -0.60 0.64 6.97
CA TYR A 73 0.69 0.96 7.58
C TYR A 73 1.18 2.31 7.13
N ASN A 74 0.81 3.35 7.27
CA ASN A 74 0.96 4.74 6.85
C ASN A 74 -0.32 5.26 6.19
N ALA A 75 -1.44 5.05 6.89
CA ALA A 75 -2.80 5.26 6.40
C ALA A 75 -3.06 6.61 5.71
N ALA A 76 -2.29 7.65 6.00
CA ALA A 76 -2.38 8.93 5.31
C ALA A 76 -2.09 8.81 3.80
N PHE A 77 -1.16 7.92 3.43
CA PHE A 77 -0.83 7.68 2.03
C PHE A 77 -2.01 7.04 1.28
N GLU A 78 -2.55 5.95 1.81
CA GLU A 78 -3.70 5.26 1.23
C GLU A 78 -4.91 6.19 1.15
N TRP A 79 -5.16 6.96 2.21
CA TRP A 79 -6.27 7.91 2.24
C TRP A 79 -6.16 8.97 1.14
N TYR A 80 -4.99 9.61 0.97
CA TYR A 80 -4.79 10.59 -0.09
C TYR A 80 -4.94 9.97 -1.48
N CYS A 81 -4.30 8.84 -1.72
CA CYS A 81 -4.29 8.17 -3.02
C CYS A 81 -5.67 7.68 -3.42
N LEU A 82 -6.40 7.02 -2.52
CA LEU A 82 -7.75 6.52 -2.79
C LEU A 82 -8.74 7.67 -3.04
N ASN A 83 -8.69 8.75 -2.23
CA ASN A 83 -9.56 9.90 -2.46
C ASN A 83 -9.27 10.59 -3.80
N GLN A 84 -8.00 10.71 -4.19
CA GLN A 84 -7.62 11.25 -5.50
C GLN A 84 -8.10 10.36 -6.66
N ALA A 85 -8.09 9.05 -6.48
CA ALA A 85 -8.61 8.09 -7.45
C ALA A 85 -10.15 8.03 -7.49
N GLY A 86 -10.85 8.81 -6.66
CA GLY A 86 -12.31 8.90 -6.65
C GLY A 86 -13.01 7.97 -5.65
N TYR A 87 -12.26 7.19 -4.88
CA TYR A 87 -12.80 6.37 -3.78
C TYR A 87 -12.90 7.22 -2.51
N LYS A 88 -13.91 8.08 -2.44
CA LYS A 88 -14.09 8.99 -1.29
C LYS A 88 -14.27 8.22 0.01
N THR A 89 -13.42 8.53 0.98
CA THR A 89 -13.44 7.90 2.30
C THR A 89 -13.11 8.94 3.39
N ASN A 90 -13.74 8.82 4.54
CA ASN A 90 -13.58 9.78 5.64
C ASN A 90 -12.35 9.40 6.48
N ILE A 91 -11.46 10.36 6.73
CA ILE A 91 -10.23 10.16 7.50
C ILE A 91 -10.50 9.64 8.93
N SER A 92 -11.64 10.00 9.54
CA SER A 92 -11.99 9.56 10.89
C SER A 92 -12.15 8.05 11.04
N GLN A 93 -12.34 7.33 9.92
CA GLN A 93 -12.51 5.88 9.86
C GLN A 93 -11.20 5.14 9.63
N TRP A 94 -10.09 5.86 9.47
CA TRP A 94 -8.78 5.26 9.26
C TRP A 94 -8.01 5.10 10.56
N ARG A 95 -7.27 4.02 10.66
CA ARG A 95 -6.31 3.72 11.73
C ARG A 95 -4.96 3.45 11.11
N CYS A 96 -3.98 4.21 11.53
CA CYS A 96 -2.61 4.09 11.04
C CYS A 96 -1.81 3.19 11.98
N THR A 97 -1.50 1.99 11.54
CA THR A 97 -0.74 1.01 12.35
C THR A 97 0.69 1.47 12.58
N MET A 98 1.29 2.23 11.66
CA MET A 98 2.59 2.88 11.89
C MET A 98 2.53 3.89 13.04
N PHE A 99 1.51 4.74 13.08
CA PHE A 99 1.31 5.69 14.19
C PHE A 99 1.14 4.96 15.52
N HIS A 100 0.31 3.91 15.53
CA HIS A 100 0.10 3.08 16.73
C HIS A 100 1.43 2.48 17.20
N ALA A 101 2.20 1.87 16.31
CA ALA A 101 3.50 1.28 16.62
C ALA A 101 4.48 2.33 17.19
N THR A 102 4.62 3.48 16.53
CA THR A 102 5.54 4.52 16.98
C THR A 102 5.13 5.18 18.31
N TYR A 103 3.82 5.30 18.55
CA TYR A 103 3.31 5.77 19.85
C TYR A 103 3.72 4.83 20.99
N LEU A 104 3.79 3.54 20.75
CA LEU A 104 4.26 2.52 21.69
C LEU A 104 5.80 2.40 21.75
N GLY A 105 6.54 3.27 21.07
CA GLY A 105 8.01 3.26 21.05
C GLY A 105 8.63 2.25 20.11
N LEU A 106 7.85 1.64 19.20
CA LEU A 106 8.35 0.72 18.20
C LEU A 106 8.90 1.48 16.95
N PRO A 107 9.75 0.84 16.13
CA PRO A 107 10.25 1.44 14.89
C PRO A 107 9.14 1.84 13.93
N ALA A 108 9.37 2.86 13.08
CA ALA A 108 8.37 3.32 12.12
C ALA A 108 8.26 2.46 10.84
N GLY A 109 9.23 1.60 10.55
CA GLY A 109 9.20 0.75 9.34
C GLY A 109 8.40 -0.53 9.56
N LEU A 110 7.53 -0.91 8.63
CA LEU A 110 6.68 -2.11 8.69
C LEU A 110 7.48 -3.37 9.11
N SER A 111 8.53 -3.68 8.38
CA SER A 111 9.40 -4.82 8.67
C SER A 111 10.16 -4.67 9.98
N MET A 112 10.65 -3.48 10.30
CA MET A 112 11.35 -3.25 11.56
C MET A 112 10.42 -3.43 12.77
N THR A 113 9.18 -2.99 12.65
CA THR A 113 8.14 -3.20 13.67
C THR A 113 7.83 -4.68 13.82
N GLY A 114 7.60 -5.39 12.71
CA GLY A 114 7.37 -6.84 12.71
C GLY A 114 8.48 -7.60 13.43
N ASN A 115 9.73 -7.28 13.11
CA ASN A 115 10.90 -7.88 13.78
C ASN A 115 10.95 -7.56 15.28
N ALA A 116 10.65 -6.32 15.67
CA ALA A 116 10.69 -5.89 17.07
C ALA A 116 9.66 -6.61 17.96
N ILE A 117 8.51 -7.00 17.37
CA ILE A 117 7.47 -7.76 18.09
C ILE A 117 7.52 -9.27 17.84
N GLY A 118 8.59 -9.76 17.21
CA GLY A 118 8.84 -11.19 17.01
C GLY A 118 8.11 -11.84 15.83
N ILE A 119 7.57 -11.05 14.91
CA ILE A 119 7.07 -11.56 13.63
C ILE A 119 8.29 -11.76 12.73
N ALA A 120 8.54 -13.01 12.33
CA ALA A 120 9.67 -13.35 11.47
C ALA A 120 9.53 -12.65 10.11
N ASP A 121 10.50 -11.78 9.79
CA ASP A 121 10.59 -11.15 8.48
C ASP A 121 11.81 -11.67 7.72
N ASP A 122 11.63 -11.95 6.45
CA ASP A 122 12.74 -12.29 5.56
C ASP A 122 13.40 -11.01 5.04
N LYS A 123 14.60 -10.70 5.57
CA LYS A 123 15.40 -9.53 5.16
C LYS A 123 15.61 -9.44 3.63
N LYS A 124 15.56 -10.56 2.90
CA LYS A 124 15.58 -10.56 1.43
C LYS A 124 14.35 -9.87 0.83
N LYS A 125 13.20 -9.94 1.48
CA LYS A 125 11.95 -9.35 0.98
C LYS A 125 12.01 -7.83 0.96
N LEU A 126 12.57 -7.17 1.98
CA LEU A 126 12.74 -5.71 2.03
C LEU A 126 13.58 -5.16 0.87
N THR A 127 14.73 -5.75 0.60
CA THR A 127 15.58 -5.31 -0.51
C THR A 127 14.94 -5.55 -1.86
N THR A 128 14.12 -6.58 -1.99
CA THR A 128 13.37 -6.89 -3.20
C THR A 128 12.23 -5.88 -3.41
N GLY A 129 11.45 -5.55 -2.38
CA GLY A 129 10.36 -4.59 -2.44
C GLY A 129 10.81 -3.21 -2.95
N ASN A 130 11.87 -2.65 -2.37
CA ASN A 130 12.42 -1.36 -2.82
C ASN A 130 12.84 -1.36 -4.31
N ARG A 131 13.38 -2.47 -4.80
CA ARG A 131 13.75 -2.60 -6.22
C ARG A 131 12.53 -2.68 -7.13
N LEU A 132 11.45 -3.32 -6.68
CA LEU A 132 10.20 -3.41 -7.42
C LEU A 132 9.51 -2.04 -7.48
N ILE A 133 9.44 -1.32 -6.36
CA ILE A 133 8.96 0.07 -6.31
C ILE A 133 9.77 0.95 -7.27
N GLN A 134 11.10 0.90 -7.21
CA GLN A 134 11.95 1.66 -8.13
C GLN A 134 11.71 1.30 -9.60
N PHE A 135 11.38 0.05 -9.90
CA PHE A 135 11.16 -0.40 -11.27
C PHE A 135 9.78 0.02 -11.82
N PHE A 136 8.69 -0.14 -11.05
CA PHE A 136 7.33 0.08 -11.52
C PHE A 136 6.73 1.43 -11.12
N SER A 137 7.13 1.99 -9.98
CA SER A 137 6.51 3.18 -9.37
C SER A 137 7.30 4.47 -9.54
N VAL A 138 8.51 4.39 -10.10
CA VAL A 138 9.36 5.55 -10.39
C VAL A 138 9.63 5.64 -11.90
N PRO A 139 9.56 6.85 -12.51
CA PRO A 139 9.85 6.99 -13.93
C PRO A 139 11.26 6.51 -14.28
N CYS A 140 11.39 5.78 -15.37
CA CYS A 140 12.69 5.38 -15.91
C CYS A 140 13.17 6.39 -16.96
N LYS A 141 14.48 6.51 -17.11
CA LYS A 141 15.06 7.37 -18.16
C LYS A 141 14.82 6.75 -19.54
N PRO A 142 14.30 7.52 -20.51
CA PRO A 142 14.19 7.03 -21.88
C PRO A 142 15.57 6.80 -22.48
N THR A 143 15.76 5.63 -23.09
CA THR A 143 17.00 5.22 -23.77
C THR A 143 16.65 4.52 -25.08
N LYS A 144 17.64 4.38 -25.98
CA LYS A 144 17.44 3.58 -27.20
C LYS A 144 17.12 2.12 -26.90
N THR A 145 17.73 1.57 -25.87
CA THR A 145 17.57 0.16 -25.48
C THR A 145 16.21 -0.15 -24.84
N ASN A 146 15.56 0.85 -24.22
CA ASN A 146 14.22 0.66 -23.65
C ASN A 146 13.10 1.20 -24.54
N GLY A 147 13.40 1.53 -25.81
CA GLY A 147 12.42 2.05 -26.77
C GLY A 147 11.91 3.46 -26.45
N GLY A 148 12.65 4.24 -25.65
CA GLY A 148 12.27 5.61 -25.28
C GLY A 148 11.20 5.72 -24.20
N ARG A 149 10.84 4.60 -23.53
CA ARG A 149 9.80 4.62 -22.50
C ARG A 149 10.25 5.37 -21.25
N THR A 150 9.27 5.96 -20.57
CA THR A 150 9.44 6.65 -19.28
C THR A 150 8.88 5.86 -18.11
N TRP A 151 8.12 4.80 -18.37
CA TRP A 151 7.54 3.90 -17.37
C TRP A 151 7.80 2.44 -17.70
N ASN A 152 7.96 1.62 -16.67
CA ASN A 152 7.91 0.18 -16.80
C ASN A 152 6.49 -0.30 -16.48
N ASP A 153 5.88 -0.98 -17.42
CA ASP A 153 4.57 -1.62 -17.28
C ASP A 153 4.73 -3.14 -17.01
N PRO A 154 3.69 -3.86 -16.57
CA PRO A 154 3.75 -5.27 -16.22
C PRO A 154 4.42 -6.16 -17.28
N TYR A 155 4.15 -5.91 -18.56
CA TYR A 155 4.67 -6.69 -19.68
C TYR A 155 6.16 -6.50 -19.98
N HIS A 156 6.81 -5.50 -19.37
CA HIS A 156 8.25 -5.30 -19.52
C HIS A 156 9.09 -6.27 -18.67
N ASP A 157 8.50 -6.83 -17.59
CA ASP A 157 9.13 -7.85 -16.76
C ASP A 157 8.05 -8.55 -15.92
N LEU A 158 7.48 -9.61 -16.47
CA LEU A 158 6.37 -10.34 -15.86
C LEU A 158 6.75 -11.00 -14.52
N ASP A 159 7.98 -11.47 -14.40
CA ASP A 159 8.45 -12.11 -13.16
C ASP A 159 8.55 -11.07 -12.02
N LYS A 160 9.13 -9.89 -12.30
CA LYS A 160 9.14 -8.79 -11.34
C LYS A 160 7.74 -8.31 -11.00
N TRP A 161 6.84 -8.26 -11.99
CA TRP A 161 5.46 -7.84 -11.73
C TRP A 161 4.74 -8.81 -10.78
N LYS A 162 4.91 -10.12 -11.02
CA LYS A 162 4.37 -11.14 -10.13
C LYS A 162 4.89 -10.99 -8.70
N LEU A 163 6.20 -10.81 -8.55
CA LEU A 163 6.81 -10.56 -7.23
C LEU A 163 6.27 -9.27 -6.58
N TYR A 164 5.98 -8.25 -7.38
CA TYR A 164 5.42 -6.99 -6.88
C TYR A 164 3.99 -7.16 -6.37
N CYS A 165 3.18 -7.96 -7.06
CA CYS A 165 1.86 -8.38 -6.59
C CYS A 165 1.93 -9.16 -5.26
N GLU A 166 2.85 -10.11 -5.17
CA GLU A 166 3.07 -10.88 -3.93
C GLU A 166 3.54 -10.00 -2.78
N TYR A 167 4.42 -9.01 -3.06
CA TYR A 167 4.90 -8.03 -2.09
C TYR A 167 3.76 -7.20 -1.52
N ASN A 168 2.89 -6.62 -2.37
CA ASN A 168 1.74 -5.83 -1.94
C ASN A 168 0.77 -6.64 -1.05
N MET A 169 0.46 -7.88 -1.41
CA MET A 169 -0.37 -8.77 -0.59
C MET A 169 0.28 -9.06 0.78
N GLN A 170 1.58 -9.23 0.79
CA GLN A 170 2.33 -9.52 2.01
C GLN A 170 2.36 -8.34 2.97
N ASP A 171 2.42 -7.11 2.45
CA ASP A 171 2.41 -5.91 3.28
C ASP A 171 1.06 -5.76 4.00
N VAL A 172 -0.07 -6.12 3.38
CA VAL A 172 -1.39 -6.22 4.05
C VAL A 172 -1.37 -7.25 5.18
N GLU A 173 -0.82 -8.44 4.92
CA GLU A 173 -0.78 -9.50 5.96
C GLU A 173 0.13 -9.11 7.13
N ALA A 174 1.25 -8.45 6.84
CA ALA A 174 2.18 -7.95 7.85
C ALA A 174 1.53 -6.83 8.69
N GLU A 175 0.90 -5.85 8.03
CA GLU A 175 0.15 -4.77 8.71
C GLU A 175 -0.93 -5.35 9.63
N TYR A 176 -1.77 -6.24 9.10
CA TYR A 176 -2.83 -6.89 9.86
C TYR A 176 -2.27 -7.64 11.09
N THR A 177 -1.19 -8.40 10.92
CA THR A 177 -0.56 -9.15 12.01
C THR A 177 -0.03 -8.20 13.08
N ILE A 178 0.64 -7.11 12.70
CA ILE A 178 1.11 -6.08 13.63
C ILE A 178 -0.08 -5.45 14.36
N TYR A 179 -1.13 -5.04 13.63
CA TYR A 179 -2.33 -4.48 14.23
C TYR A 179 -2.93 -5.44 15.28
N GLN A 180 -3.02 -6.74 14.99
CA GLN A 180 -3.55 -7.73 15.94
C GLN A 180 -2.73 -7.80 17.25
N HIS A 181 -1.39 -7.62 17.17
CA HIS A 181 -0.53 -7.56 18.34
C HIS A 181 -0.71 -6.25 19.13
N LEU A 182 -0.89 -5.14 18.43
CA LEU A 182 -0.94 -3.82 19.06
C LEU A 182 -2.32 -3.42 19.58
N LYS A 183 -3.41 -4.00 19.06
CA LYS A 183 -4.80 -3.58 19.39
C LYS A 183 -5.17 -3.67 20.88
N ALA A 184 -4.42 -4.43 21.68
CA ALA A 184 -4.61 -4.53 23.13
C ALA A 184 -4.07 -3.29 23.87
N PHE A 185 -3.25 -2.47 23.22
CA PHE A 185 -2.66 -1.25 23.77
C PHE A 185 -3.35 -0.05 23.15
N GLU A 186 -4.18 0.62 23.94
CA GLU A 186 -4.94 1.78 23.47
C GLU A 186 -4.02 2.97 23.19
N VAL A 187 -4.34 3.71 22.14
CA VAL A 187 -3.74 5.00 21.80
C VAL A 187 -4.84 6.06 21.78
N PRO A 188 -4.52 7.32 22.13
CA PRO A 188 -5.50 8.42 22.17
C PRO A 188 -6.20 8.65 20.83
#